data_274d4cd0a19670ce60fb290eae1089ee
#
_entry.id   274d4cd0a19670ce60fb290eae1089ee
#
_cell.length_a   1.000
_cell.length_b   1.000
_cell.length_c   1.000
_cell.angle_alpha   90.00
_cell.angle_beta   90.00
_cell.angle_gamma   90.00
#
_symmetry.space_group_name_H-M   'P 1'
#
loop_
_entity.id
_entity.type
_entity.pdbx_description
1 polymer ?
#
loop_
_entity_poly.entity_id
_entity_poly.type
_entity_poly.pdbx_seq_one_letter_code
_entity_poly.pdbx_strand_id
1 'polypeptide(L)' 'MENSKEHEEQYEEPDLDYFKAWGNPFLKSERLYIRITLKNKKRVLLACNRVELSLSDFVTGATLEATDFVIDKYL' A
#
# COMPACT_ATOMS: atom_id res chain seq x y z
N MET A 1 24.77 -16.30 -5.54
CA MET A 1 23.53 -15.71 -5.83
C MET A 1 22.37 -16.44 -5.17
N GLU A 2 21.58 -15.71 -4.47
CA GLU A 2 20.50 -16.37 -3.82
C GLU A 2 19.42 -16.72 -4.80
N ASN A 3 18.67 -17.72 -4.51
CA ASN A 3 17.61 -18.10 -5.41
C ASN A 3 16.30 -17.49 -4.90
N SER A 4 15.33 -17.41 -5.77
CA SER A 4 14.09 -16.77 -5.41
C SER A 4 13.30 -17.60 -4.41
N LYS A 5 13.56 -18.87 -4.33
CA LYS A 5 12.84 -19.69 -3.38
C LYS A 5 13.25 -19.37 -1.97
N GLU A 6 14.54 -19.23 -1.72
CA GLU A 6 15.00 -18.81 -0.42
C GLU A 6 14.45 -17.46 -0.05
N HIS A 7 14.43 -16.57 -1.04
CA HIS A 7 13.95 -15.24 -0.81
C HIS A 7 12.47 -15.25 -0.41
N GLU A 8 11.70 -16.09 -1.07
CA GLU A 8 10.27 -16.19 -0.77
C GLU A 8 10.03 -16.71 0.62
N GLU A 9 10.86 -17.62 1.09
CA GLU A 9 10.68 -18.18 2.41
C GLU A 9 10.96 -17.16 3.51
N GLN A 10 11.62 -16.07 3.17
CA GLN A 10 11.93 -15.04 4.14
C GLN A 10 10.92 -13.93 4.17
N TYR A 11 9.87 -14.02 3.37
CA TYR A 11 8.84 -13.00 3.38
C TYR A 11 8.10 -13.06 4.71
N GLU A 12 7.94 -11.91 5.31
CA GLU A 12 7.22 -11.82 6.57
C GLU A 12 5.74 -11.75 6.32
N GLU A 13 4.99 -12.19 7.31
CA GLU A 13 3.55 -11.99 7.27
C GLU A 13 3.26 -10.53 7.54
N PRO A 14 2.37 -9.92 6.77
CA PRO A 14 2.02 -8.53 7.04
C PRO A 14 1.21 -8.41 8.32
N ASP A 15 1.38 -7.28 8.98
CA ASP A 15 0.57 -6.96 10.15
C ASP A 15 -0.76 -6.44 9.67
N LEU A 16 -1.74 -7.33 9.57
CA LEU A 16 -3.02 -6.97 9.01
C LEU A 16 -3.77 -5.97 9.87
N ASP A 17 -3.53 -5.99 11.17
CA ASP A 17 -4.18 -5.01 12.04
C ASP A 17 -3.72 -3.60 11.72
N TYR A 18 -2.43 -3.45 11.45
CA TYR A 18 -1.90 -2.16 11.03
C TYR A 18 -2.59 -1.68 9.76
N PHE A 19 -2.72 -2.57 8.78
CA PHE A 19 -3.30 -2.17 7.49
C PHE A 19 -4.81 -1.97 7.55
N LYS A 20 -5.48 -2.55 8.53
CA LYS A 20 -6.91 -2.31 8.69
C LYS A 20 -7.20 -0.84 8.92
N ALA A 21 -6.31 -0.14 9.58
CA ALA A 21 -6.53 1.28 9.85
C ALA A 21 -6.57 2.10 8.56
N TRP A 22 -5.98 1.59 7.49
CA TRP A 22 -6.03 2.28 6.20
C TRP A 22 -7.43 2.28 5.62
N GLY A 23 -8.25 1.31 6.02
CA GLY A 23 -9.62 1.20 5.55
C GLY A 23 -10.61 1.99 6.38
N ASN A 24 -10.16 3.00 7.07
CA ASN A 24 -11.00 3.79 7.96
C ASN A 24 -12.16 4.40 7.19
N PRO A 25 -13.37 4.34 7.73
CA PRO A 25 -14.56 4.79 7.02
C PRO A 25 -14.83 6.28 7.05
N PHE A 26 -13.86 7.12 7.31
CA PHE A 26 -14.08 8.56 7.20
C PHE A 26 -14.55 8.92 5.81
N LEU A 27 -15.40 9.93 5.72
CA LEU A 27 -15.91 10.38 4.44
C LEU A 27 -14.78 10.82 3.54
N LYS A 28 -14.75 10.27 2.34
CA LYS A 28 -13.77 10.63 1.33
C LYS A 28 -14.47 11.48 0.29
N SER A 29 -14.39 12.79 0.44
CA SER A 29 -15.12 13.72 -0.41
C SER A 29 -14.28 14.25 -1.56
N GLU A 30 -12.96 14.09 -1.50
CA GLU A 30 -12.07 14.62 -2.53
C GLU A 30 -11.49 13.48 -3.35
N ARG A 31 -11.06 13.79 -4.57
CA ARG A 31 -10.54 12.78 -5.47
C ARG A 31 -9.16 13.17 -5.97
N LEU A 32 -8.30 12.17 -6.06
CA LEU A 32 -7.00 12.31 -6.71
C LEU A 32 -6.96 11.33 -7.86
N TYR A 33 -6.54 11.81 -9.02
CA TYR A 33 -6.38 10.94 -10.18
C TYR A 33 -4.90 10.81 -10.47
N ILE A 34 -4.43 9.58 -10.54
CA ILE A 34 -3.02 9.33 -10.87
C ILE A 34 -2.96 8.41 -12.06
N ARG A 35 -1.84 8.47 -12.75
CA ARG A 35 -1.58 7.57 -13.87
C ARG A 35 -0.38 6.72 -13.53
N ILE A 36 -0.52 5.44 -13.76
CA ILE A 36 0.59 4.52 -13.56
C ILE A 36 0.61 3.54 -14.73
N THR A 37 1.74 2.88 -14.91
CA THR A 37 1.84 1.87 -15.96
C THR A 37 1.02 0.65 -15.58
N LEU A 38 0.66 -0.15 -16.59
CA LEU A 38 -0.02 -1.40 -16.33
C LEU A 38 0.79 -2.29 -15.42
N LYS A 39 2.10 -2.32 -15.64
CA LYS A 39 2.98 -3.14 -14.81
C LYS A 39 2.88 -2.74 -13.34
N ASN A 40 2.91 -1.45 -13.06
CA ASN A 40 2.84 -0.99 -11.69
C ASN A 40 1.45 -1.17 -11.10
N LYS A 41 0.41 -1.04 -11.92
CA LYS A 41 -0.93 -1.30 -11.43
C LYS A 41 -1.06 -2.74 -10.93
N LYS A 42 -0.50 -3.69 -11.68
CA LYS A 42 -0.54 -5.09 -11.27
C LYS A 42 0.19 -5.29 -9.94
N ARG A 43 1.31 -4.60 -9.76
CA ARG A 43 2.04 -4.69 -8.51
C ARG A 43 1.23 -4.15 -7.34
N VAL A 44 0.54 -3.04 -7.56
CA VAL A 44 -0.31 -2.46 -6.52
C VAL A 44 -1.43 -3.43 -6.16
N LEU A 45 -2.05 -4.07 -7.15
CA LEU A 45 -3.12 -5.02 -6.88
C LEU A 45 -2.63 -6.23 -6.09
N LEU A 46 -1.43 -6.70 -6.38
CA LEU A 46 -0.85 -7.79 -5.58
C LEU A 46 -0.67 -7.36 -4.13
N ALA A 47 -0.21 -6.14 -3.92
CA ALA A 47 -0.04 -5.64 -2.56
C ALA A 47 -1.37 -5.52 -1.84
N CYS A 48 -2.39 -5.02 -2.54
CA CYS A 48 -3.73 -4.91 -1.95
C CYS A 48 -4.23 -6.26 -1.46
N ASN A 49 -4.08 -7.29 -2.30
CA ASN A 49 -4.51 -8.62 -1.92
C ASN A 49 -3.75 -9.14 -0.72
N ARG A 50 -2.46 -8.85 -0.67
CA ARG A 50 -1.63 -9.37 0.40
C ARG A 50 -2.01 -8.80 1.76
N VAL A 51 -2.44 -7.55 1.79
CA VAL A 51 -2.82 -6.90 3.05
C VAL A 51 -4.34 -6.81 3.22
N GLU A 52 -5.09 -7.42 2.30
CA GLU A 52 -6.55 -7.57 2.41
C GLU A 52 -7.26 -6.23 2.43
N LEU A 53 -6.85 -5.33 1.55
CA LEU A 53 -7.51 -4.04 1.40
C LEU A 53 -8.05 -3.88 0.00
N SER A 54 -9.07 -3.04 -0.13
CA SER A 54 -9.53 -2.62 -1.44
C SER A 54 -8.47 -1.73 -2.06
N LEU A 55 -8.52 -1.60 -3.38
CA LEU A 55 -7.60 -0.72 -4.07
C LEU A 55 -7.68 0.71 -3.53
N SER A 56 -8.89 1.21 -3.34
CA SER A 56 -9.08 2.57 -2.86
C SER A 56 -8.47 2.77 -1.48
N ASP A 57 -8.72 1.85 -0.58
CA ASP A 57 -8.21 1.96 0.78
C ASP A 57 -6.70 1.84 0.83
N PHE A 58 -6.15 0.92 0.04
CA PHE A 58 -4.71 0.76 -0.01
C PHE A 58 -4.03 2.01 -0.54
N VAL A 59 -4.54 2.55 -1.65
CA VAL A 59 -3.92 3.72 -2.26
C VAL A 59 -4.04 4.94 -1.36
N THR A 60 -5.20 5.11 -0.72
CA THR A 60 -5.39 6.22 0.20
C THR A 60 -4.41 6.13 1.37
N GLY A 61 -4.33 4.95 1.98
CA GLY A 61 -3.45 4.76 3.12
C GLY A 61 -1.99 4.96 2.75
N ALA A 62 -1.58 4.40 1.62
CA ALA A 62 -0.19 4.52 1.18
C ALA A 62 0.16 5.97 0.89
N THR A 63 -0.76 6.70 0.26
CA THR A 63 -0.53 8.10 -0.07
C THR A 63 -0.38 8.92 1.20
N LEU A 64 -1.23 8.69 2.19
CA LEU A 64 -1.17 9.45 3.43
C LEU A 64 0.09 9.09 4.23
N GLU A 65 0.48 7.83 4.23
CA GLU A 65 1.71 7.40 4.88
C GLU A 65 2.90 8.14 4.28
N ALA A 66 2.98 8.15 2.96
CA ALA A 66 4.07 8.82 2.28
C ALA A 66 4.03 10.34 2.51
N THR A 67 2.83 10.91 2.53
CA THR A 67 2.65 12.33 2.77
C THR A 67 3.14 12.71 4.15
N ASP A 68 2.74 11.94 5.15
CA ASP A 68 3.15 12.21 6.54
C ASP A 68 4.65 12.11 6.67
N PHE A 69 5.25 11.13 6.01
CA PHE A 69 6.69 10.97 6.04
C PHE A 69 7.39 12.22 5.52
N VAL A 70 6.91 12.74 4.39
CA VAL A 70 7.53 13.92 3.79
C VAL A 70 7.34 15.16 4.66
N ILE A 71 6.13 15.33 5.20
CA ILE A 71 5.84 16.48 6.05
C ILE A 71 6.70 16.43 7.30
N ASP A 72 6.77 15.28 7.95
CA ASP A 72 7.52 15.16 9.20
C ASP A 72 9.01 15.35 9.00
N LYS A 73 9.52 14.93 7.84
CA LYS A 73 10.96 14.94 7.63
C LYS A 73 11.46 16.23 6.98
N TYR A 74 10.66 16.82 6.11
CA TYR A 74 11.16 17.89 5.25
C TYR A 74 10.44 19.22 5.39
N LEU A 75 9.39 19.28 6.15
CA LEU A 75 8.64 20.53 6.37
C LEU A 75 8.57 20.89 7.87
#